data_adb0cc7d592db44f0484cc45ef97b620
#
_entry.id   adb0cc7d592db44f0484cc45ef97b620
#
_cell.length_a   1.000
_cell.length_b   1.000
_cell.length_c   1.000
_cell.angle_alpha   90.00
_cell.angle_beta   90.00
_cell.angle_gamma   90.00
#
_symmetry.space_group_name_H-M   'P 1'
#
loop_
_entity.id
_entity.type
_entity.pdbx_description
1 polymer ?
#
loop_
_entity_poly.entity_id
_entity_poly.type
_entity_poly.pdbx_seq_one_letter_code
_entity_poly.pdbx_strand_id
1 'polypeptide(L)'
;MIRTWCKDHPIQFMACYLVFYLAFFKLLEQGIQVPDLVLHCRLDDLIPFCKYAIIPYYLWFAWIPCTLFYLLWFNDRREFWRLCLPLFTGMTLSLLFCAIVPKGTDLRPAYIYGNDIFTRTVRALWRTDTPTNVFPSIHVFNSVTLALAYHHCARPVSYTHLRAHET
;
A
#
# COMPACT_ATOMS: atom_id res chain seq x y z
N MET A 1 19.70 13.09 -16.80
CA MET A 1 19.74 11.74 -17.35
C MET A 1 18.79 10.78 -16.62
N ILE A 2 18.86 10.54 -15.32
CA ILE A 2 17.94 9.65 -14.59
C ILE A 2 16.47 10.12 -14.66
N ARG A 3 16.21 11.40 -14.46
CA ARG A 3 14.85 11.97 -14.48
C ARG A 3 14.16 11.84 -15.84
N THR A 4 14.88 11.94 -16.93
CA THR A 4 14.36 11.73 -18.29
C THR A 4 14.07 10.25 -18.51
N TRP A 5 15.01 9.38 -18.16
CA TRP A 5 14.85 7.94 -18.28
C TRP A 5 13.60 7.42 -17.53
N CYS A 6 13.40 7.82 -16.27
CA CYS A 6 12.20 7.43 -15.50
C CYS A 6 10.90 7.85 -16.19
N LYS A 7 10.87 9.05 -16.80
CA LYS A 7 9.67 9.53 -17.51
C LYS A 7 9.38 8.72 -18.78
N ASP A 8 10.43 8.24 -19.44
CA ASP A 8 10.30 7.49 -20.68
C ASP A 8 9.98 6.01 -20.43
N HIS A 9 10.36 5.48 -19.25
CA HIS A 9 10.23 4.08 -18.88
C HIS A 9 9.45 3.86 -17.55
N PRO A 10 8.17 4.26 -17.45
CA PRO A 10 7.41 4.21 -16.20
C PRO A 10 7.22 2.79 -15.65
N ILE A 11 7.02 1.79 -16.54
CA ILE A 11 6.84 0.38 -16.12
C ILE A 11 8.13 -0.15 -15.50
N GLN A 12 9.29 0.14 -16.11
CA GLN A 12 10.58 -0.28 -15.58
C GLN A 12 10.86 0.39 -14.24
N PHE A 13 10.52 1.67 -14.12
CA PHE A 13 10.63 2.40 -12.86
C PHE A 13 9.78 1.75 -11.75
N MET A 14 8.50 1.41 -12.02
CA MET A 14 7.65 0.70 -11.07
C MET A 14 8.23 -0.66 -10.68
N ALA A 15 8.74 -1.43 -11.66
CA ALA A 15 9.32 -2.74 -11.40
C ALA A 15 10.59 -2.65 -10.53
N CYS A 16 11.49 -1.73 -10.85
CA CYS A 16 12.69 -1.49 -10.04
C CYS A 16 12.33 -1.05 -8.61
N TYR A 17 11.33 -0.14 -8.48
CA TYR A 17 10.86 0.28 -7.17
C TYR A 17 10.26 -0.87 -6.38
N LEU A 18 9.44 -1.71 -7.00
CA LEU A 18 8.82 -2.88 -6.36
C LEU A 18 9.89 -3.83 -5.82
N VAL A 19 10.91 -4.14 -6.62
CA VAL A 19 12.02 -5.00 -6.18
C VAL A 19 12.76 -4.38 -4.99
N PHE A 20 13.07 -3.09 -5.07
CA PHE A 20 13.71 -2.35 -3.97
C PHE A 20 12.84 -2.39 -2.70
N TYR A 21 11.55 -2.08 -2.83
CA TYR A 21 10.62 -2.04 -1.71
C TYR A 21 10.48 -3.40 -1.03
N LEU A 22 10.28 -4.48 -1.81
CA LEU A 22 10.14 -5.84 -1.27
C LEU A 22 11.44 -6.34 -0.62
N ALA A 23 12.60 -6.01 -1.20
CA ALA A 23 13.88 -6.35 -0.60
C ALA A 23 14.08 -5.64 0.74
N PHE A 24 13.79 -4.34 0.80
CA PHE A 24 13.91 -3.56 2.02
C PHE A 24 12.90 -4.01 3.09
N PHE A 25 11.65 -4.25 2.71
CA PHE A 25 10.63 -4.81 3.60
C PHE A 25 11.09 -6.14 4.19
N LYS A 26 11.58 -7.06 3.35
CA LYS A 26 12.06 -8.36 3.80
C LYS A 26 13.27 -8.25 4.76
N LEU A 27 14.18 -7.32 4.52
CA LEU A 27 15.29 -7.05 5.43
C LEU A 27 14.80 -6.56 6.79
N LEU A 28 13.81 -5.68 6.84
CA LEU A 28 13.19 -5.22 8.08
C LEU A 28 12.50 -6.37 8.83
N GLU A 29 11.71 -7.18 8.14
CA GLU A 29 11.01 -8.34 8.72
C GLU A 29 11.97 -9.37 9.31
N GLN A 30 13.14 -9.54 8.73
CA GLN A 30 14.17 -10.44 9.23
C GLN A 30 15.00 -9.83 10.36
N GLY A 31 15.20 -8.50 10.34
CA GLY A 31 16.02 -7.79 11.31
C GLY A 31 15.29 -7.45 12.61
N ILE A 32 13.99 -7.15 12.52
CA ILE A 32 13.16 -6.69 13.64
C ILE A 32 12.24 -7.83 14.06
N GLN A 33 12.70 -8.67 14.99
CA GLN A 33 11.92 -9.78 15.52
C GLN A 33 11.15 -9.43 16.80
N VAL A 34 11.65 -8.46 17.57
CA VAL A 34 11.04 -7.98 18.81
C VAL A 34 10.78 -6.49 18.67
N PRO A 35 9.52 -6.03 18.73
CA PRO A 35 9.22 -4.62 18.67
C PRO A 35 9.59 -3.91 19.98
N ASP A 36 10.13 -2.70 19.88
CA ASP A 36 10.43 -1.87 21.06
C ASP A 36 9.15 -1.34 21.71
N LEU A 37 8.08 -1.20 20.92
CA LEU A 37 6.80 -0.67 21.38
C LEU A 37 5.66 -1.51 20.83
N VAL A 38 4.83 -2.05 21.73
CA VAL A 38 3.59 -2.74 21.38
C VAL A 38 2.45 -1.70 21.35
N LEU A 39 1.81 -1.58 20.19
CA LEU A 39 0.67 -0.70 19.99
C LEU A 39 -0.62 -1.46 20.25
N HIS A 40 -1.41 -0.96 21.19
CA HIS A 40 -2.71 -1.49 21.58
C HIS A 40 -3.61 -0.34 22.03
N CYS A 41 -4.85 -0.33 21.62
CA CYS A 41 -5.84 0.63 22.10
C CYS A 41 -7.14 -0.07 22.50
N ARG A 42 -7.96 0.56 23.33
CA ARG A 42 -9.24 -0.01 23.82
C ARG A 42 -10.24 -0.36 22.71
N LEU A 43 -10.14 0.28 21.56
CA LEU A 43 -11.00 -0.03 20.41
C LEU A 43 -10.60 -1.38 19.78
N ASP A 44 -9.35 -1.77 19.88
CA ASP A 44 -8.86 -3.04 19.34
C ASP A 44 -9.50 -4.24 20.05
N ASP A 45 -9.80 -4.09 21.35
CA ASP A 45 -10.46 -5.12 22.15
C ASP A 45 -11.93 -5.34 21.72
N LEU A 46 -12.55 -4.35 21.09
CA LEU A 46 -13.94 -4.41 20.62
C LEU A 46 -14.08 -5.05 19.23
N ILE A 47 -12.98 -5.16 18.48
CA ILE A 47 -12.98 -5.67 17.10
C ILE A 47 -12.59 -7.14 17.12
N PRO A 48 -13.54 -8.08 16.91
CA PRO A 48 -13.22 -9.49 16.89
C PRO A 48 -12.39 -9.85 15.67
N PHE A 49 -11.47 -10.81 15.83
CA PHE A 49 -10.73 -11.35 14.69
C PHE A 49 -11.67 -11.97 13.65
N CYS A 50 -11.55 -11.54 12.40
CA CYS A 50 -12.32 -12.04 11.28
C CYS A 50 -11.41 -12.54 10.16
N LYS A 51 -11.35 -13.87 9.95
CA LYS A 51 -10.52 -14.48 8.89
C LYS A 51 -10.92 -14.06 7.47
N TYR A 52 -12.17 -13.64 7.26
CA TYR A 52 -12.66 -13.19 5.94
C TYR A 52 -12.13 -11.81 5.55
N ALA A 53 -11.57 -11.05 6.50
CA ALA A 53 -10.88 -9.79 6.23
C ALA A 53 -9.66 -9.97 5.29
N ILE A 54 -9.22 -11.19 5.06
CA ILE A 54 -8.17 -11.51 4.07
C ILE A 54 -8.61 -11.18 2.64
N ILE A 55 -9.92 -11.18 2.34
CA ILE A 55 -10.45 -10.84 1.00
C ILE A 55 -10.20 -9.36 0.68
N PRO A 56 -10.72 -8.38 1.45
CA PRO A 56 -10.43 -6.98 1.19
C PRO A 56 -8.93 -6.65 1.30
N TYR A 57 -8.18 -7.37 2.13
CA TYR A 57 -6.75 -7.23 2.22
C TYR A 57 -6.04 -7.53 0.88
N TYR A 58 -6.32 -8.66 0.23
CA TYR A 58 -5.74 -8.97 -1.08
C TYR A 58 -6.28 -8.08 -2.20
N LEU A 59 -7.55 -7.70 -2.15
CA LEU A 59 -8.12 -6.74 -3.11
C LEU A 59 -7.40 -5.40 -3.05
N TRP A 60 -7.01 -4.96 -1.85
CA TRP A 60 -6.25 -3.74 -1.67
C TRP A 60 -4.88 -3.81 -2.36
N PHE A 61 -4.17 -4.94 -2.26
CA PHE A 61 -2.90 -5.14 -2.97
C PHE A 61 -3.05 -5.09 -4.50
N ALA A 62 -4.15 -5.60 -5.04
CA ALA A 62 -4.45 -5.53 -6.46
C ALA A 62 -4.85 -4.12 -6.90
N TRP A 63 -5.54 -3.38 -6.04
CA TRP A 63 -6.08 -2.05 -6.36
C TRP A 63 -4.99 -1.05 -6.73
N ILE A 64 -3.87 -1.01 -6.00
CA ILE A 64 -2.77 -0.08 -6.25
C ILE A 64 -2.19 -0.23 -7.66
N PRO A 65 -1.66 -1.41 -8.05
CA PRO A 65 -1.12 -1.58 -9.39
C PRO A 65 -2.18 -1.40 -10.48
N CYS A 66 -3.41 -1.88 -10.28
CA CYS A 66 -4.49 -1.67 -11.23
C CYS A 66 -4.74 -0.17 -11.49
N THR A 67 -4.74 0.66 -10.45
CA THR A 67 -4.90 2.11 -10.59
C THR A 67 -3.72 2.74 -11.34
N LEU A 68 -2.49 2.37 -11.00
CA LEU A 68 -1.30 2.87 -11.68
C LEU A 68 -1.28 2.48 -13.17
N PHE A 69 -1.62 1.23 -13.50
CA PHE A 69 -1.72 0.79 -14.87
C PHE A 69 -2.87 1.48 -15.62
N TYR A 70 -4.03 1.65 -14.99
CA TYR A 70 -5.14 2.40 -15.56
C TYR A 70 -4.73 3.83 -15.93
N LEU A 71 -4.10 4.56 -15.02
CA LEU A 71 -3.62 5.92 -15.29
C LEU A 71 -2.56 5.97 -16.38
N LEU A 72 -1.70 4.95 -16.46
CA LEU A 72 -0.64 4.89 -17.47
C LEU A 72 -1.19 4.65 -18.89
N TRP A 73 -2.24 3.84 -19.04
CA TRP A 73 -2.78 3.44 -20.34
C TRP A 73 -3.95 4.28 -20.84
N PHE A 74 -4.80 4.76 -19.93
CA PHE A 74 -6.05 5.44 -20.29
C PHE A 74 -6.06 6.92 -19.94
N ASN A 75 -5.05 7.42 -19.25
CA ASN A 75 -4.96 8.80 -18.82
C ASN A 75 -3.62 9.44 -19.19
N ASP A 76 -3.44 10.72 -18.83
CA ASP A 76 -2.19 11.42 -19.07
C ASP A 76 -1.06 10.89 -18.18
N ARG A 77 0.15 10.76 -18.75
CA ARG A 77 1.35 10.44 -18.00
C ARG A 77 1.60 11.38 -16.80
N ARG A 78 1.06 12.58 -16.85
CA ARG A 78 1.13 13.55 -15.76
C ARG A 78 0.35 13.08 -14.53
N GLU A 79 -0.86 12.54 -14.72
CA GLU A 79 -1.68 12.01 -13.62
C GLU A 79 -1.08 10.75 -13.01
N PHE A 80 -0.50 9.88 -13.85
CA PHE A 80 0.28 8.74 -13.37
C PHE A 80 1.40 9.18 -12.41
N TRP A 81 2.22 10.18 -12.79
CA TRP A 81 3.31 10.63 -11.95
C TRP A 81 2.86 11.38 -10.70
N ARG A 82 1.72 12.08 -10.76
CA ARG A 82 1.09 12.73 -9.60
C ARG A 82 0.66 11.74 -8.52
N LEU A 83 0.26 10.53 -8.91
CA LEU A 83 -0.04 9.46 -7.97
C LEU A 83 1.19 8.68 -7.58
N CYS A 84 1.98 8.23 -8.56
CA CYS A 84 3.10 7.31 -8.38
C CYS A 84 4.18 7.87 -7.43
N LEU A 85 4.57 9.13 -7.59
CA LEU A 85 5.63 9.73 -6.78
C LEU A 85 5.24 9.88 -5.30
N PRO A 86 4.10 10.48 -4.91
CA PRO A 86 3.69 10.54 -3.51
C PRO A 86 3.51 9.15 -2.90
N LEU A 87 2.90 8.22 -3.64
CA LEU A 87 2.68 6.84 -3.20
C LEU A 87 4.00 6.17 -2.82
N PHE A 88 4.97 6.16 -3.74
CA PHE A 88 6.27 5.51 -3.53
C PHE A 88 7.11 6.23 -2.48
N THR A 89 7.07 7.55 -2.45
CA THR A 89 7.76 8.33 -1.40
C THR A 89 7.21 8.00 -0.02
N GLY A 90 5.88 7.99 0.14
CA GLY A 90 5.26 7.68 1.42
C GLY A 90 5.48 6.25 1.87
N MET A 91 5.44 5.28 0.95
CA MET A 91 5.79 3.89 1.24
C MET A 91 7.26 3.76 1.71
N THR A 92 8.18 4.45 1.06
CA THR A 92 9.60 4.47 1.45
C THR A 92 9.80 5.12 2.82
N LEU A 93 9.16 6.27 3.06
CA LEU A 93 9.23 6.96 4.36
C LEU A 93 8.65 6.11 5.48
N SER A 94 7.56 5.37 5.21
CA SER A 94 6.99 4.43 6.18
C SER A 94 7.97 3.33 6.56
N LEU A 95 8.66 2.70 5.57
CA LEU A 95 9.69 1.69 5.85
C LEU A 95 10.88 2.28 6.63
N LEU A 96 11.35 3.47 6.26
CA LEU A 96 12.43 4.14 6.97
C LEU A 96 12.03 4.43 8.44
N PHE A 97 10.79 4.86 8.66
CA PHE A 97 10.29 5.08 10.00
C PHE A 97 10.23 3.78 10.82
N CYS A 98 9.75 2.69 10.22
CA CYS A 98 9.74 1.38 10.85
C CYS A 98 11.16 0.87 11.18
N ALA A 99 12.14 1.18 10.33
CA ALA A 99 13.53 0.84 10.57
C ALA A 99 14.13 1.57 11.81
N ILE A 100 13.70 2.81 12.05
CA ILE A 100 14.19 3.64 13.16
C ILE A 100 13.45 3.33 14.47
N VAL A 101 12.14 3.10 14.38
CA VAL A 101 11.27 2.86 15.54
C VAL A 101 10.45 1.60 15.33
N PRO A 102 11.01 0.42 15.69
CA PRO A 102 10.32 -0.86 15.57
C PRO A 102 9.06 -0.90 16.44
N LYS A 103 7.90 -1.04 15.82
CA LYS A 103 6.61 -1.13 16.51
C LYS A 103 5.89 -2.39 16.12
N GLY A 104 5.22 -2.99 17.07
CA GLY A 104 4.44 -4.20 16.87
C GLY A 104 3.04 -4.11 17.44
N THR A 105 2.28 -5.17 17.28
CA THR A 105 0.95 -5.36 17.86
C THR A 105 0.81 -6.74 18.43
N ASP A 106 0.00 -6.88 19.46
CA ASP A 106 -0.37 -8.14 20.14
C ASP A 106 -1.77 -8.65 19.72
N LEU A 107 -2.39 -8.04 18.72
CA LEU A 107 -3.76 -8.31 18.30
C LEU A 107 -3.96 -9.63 17.56
N ARG A 108 -2.90 -10.36 17.23
CA ARG A 108 -3.01 -11.65 16.56
C ARG A 108 -3.43 -12.72 17.56
N PRO A 109 -4.55 -13.44 17.36
CA PRO A 109 -4.92 -14.55 18.23
C PRO A 109 -3.84 -15.65 18.16
N ALA A 110 -3.56 -16.25 19.31
CA ALA A 110 -2.57 -17.33 19.43
C ALA A 110 -2.92 -18.55 18.54
N TYR A 111 -4.23 -18.75 18.29
CA TYR A 111 -4.71 -19.85 17.47
C TYR A 111 -5.92 -19.45 16.62
N ILE A 112 -5.93 -19.89 15.35
CA ILE A 112 -7.08 -19.72 14.43
C ILE A 112 -7.72 -21.08 14.22
N TYR A 113 -8.98 -21.24 14.61
CA TYR A 113 -9.74 -22.46 14.41
C TYR A 113 -10.15 -22.67 12.96
N GLY A 114 -10.17 -23.94 12.54
CA GLY A 114 -10.60 -24.35 11.19
C GLY A 114 -9.43 -24.67 10.25
N ASN A 115 -9.77 -25.26 9.10
CA ASN A 115 -8.80 -25.64 8.06
C ASN A 115 -9.32 -25.30 6.66
N ASP A 116 -10.25 -24.34 6.58
CA ASP A 116 -10.75 -23.81 5.32
C ASP A 116 -9.69 -22.95 4.60
N ILE A 117 -10.00 -22.59 3.36
CA ILE A 117 -9.07 -21.83 2.51
C ILE A 117 -8.66 -20.50 3.15
N PHE A 118 -9.59 -19.80 3.80
CA PHE A 118 -9.32 -18.50 4.43
C PHE A 118 -8.37 -18.65 5.61
N THR A 119 -8.60 -19.64 6.47
CA THR A 119 -7.73 -19.95 7.61
C THR A 119 -6.31 -20.30 7.14
N ARG A 120 -6.18 -21.13 6.10
CA ARG A 120 -4.86 -21.48 5.53
C ARG A 120 -4.16 -20.25 4.96
N THR A 121 -4.89 -19.39 4.26
CA THR A 121 -4.34 -18.16 3.66
C THR A 121 -3.87 -17.19 4.72
N VAL A 122 -4.64 -16.97 5.79
CA VAL A 122 -4.22 -16.11 6.91
C VAL A 122 -2.98 -16.67 7.62
N ARG A 123 -2.94 -17.98 7.87
CA ARG A 123 -1.75 -18.63 8.46
C ARG A 123 -0.52 -18.50 7.55
N ALA A 124 -0.68 -18.64 6.24
CA ALA A 124 0.40 -18.46 5.28
C ALA A 124 0.90 -17.01 5.28
N LEU A 125 -0.01 -16.05 5.30
CA LEU A 125 0.33 -14.63 5.43
C LEU A 125 1.13 -14.37 6.71
N TRP A 126 0.68 -14.84 7.86
CA TRP A 126 1.36 -14.61 9.15
C TRP A 126 2.74 -15.26 9.29
N ARG A 127 3.07 -16.21 8.43
CA ARG A 127 4.43 -16.77 8.35
C ARG A 127 5.41 -15.87 7.62
N THR A 128 4.91 -15.01 6.74
CA THR A 128 5.72 -14.11 5.92
C THR A 128 5.69 -12.67 6.40
N ASP A 129 4.64 -12.29 7.10
CA ASP A 129 4.37 -10.96 7.61
C ASP A 129 4.27 -11.03 9.13
N THR A 130 5.26 -10.54 9.83
CA THR A 130 5.32 -10.54 11.29
C THR A 130 4.39 -9.47 11.90
N PRO A 131 3.99 -9.55 13.20
CA PRO A 131 3.19 -8.51 13.83
C PRO A 131 4.02 -7.27 14.20
N THR A 132 5.08 -7.00 13.44
CA THR A 132 5.95 -5.84 13.56
C THR A 132 5.67 -4.84 12.44
N ASN A 133 6.28 -3.67 12.48
CA ASN A 133 6.18 -2.66 11.42
C ASN A 133 4.74 -2.17 11.13
N VAL A 134 3.89 -2.14 12.17
CA VAL A 134 2.45 -1.84 12.02
C VAL A 134 2.14 -0.34 11.91
N PHE A 135 3.07 0.53 12.28
CA PHE A 135 2.87 1.98 12.26
C PHE A 135 4.12 2.73 11.80
N PRO A 136 3.99 3.72 10.91
CA PRO A 136 2.77 4.23 10.27
C PRO A 136 2.18 3.25 9.27
N SER A 137 0.84 3.19 9.20
CA SER A 137 0.15 2.23 8.32
C SER A 137 0.25 2.63 6.85
N ILE A 138 0.97 1.84 6.06
CA ILE A 138 1.02 2.01 4.60
C ILE A 138 -0.34 1.79 3.93
N HIS A 139 -1.21 0.96 4.54
CA HIS A 139 -2.55 0.71 4.04
C HIS A 139 -3.40 1.98 4.10
N VAL A 140 -3.38 2.67 5.24
CA VAL A 140 -4.09 3.94 5.40
C VAL A 140 -3.51 5.00 4.48
N PHE A 141 -2.19 5.18 4.49
CA PHE A 141 -1.52 6.18 3.65
C PHE A 141 -1.83 5.99 2.16
N ASN A 142 -1.68 4.77 1.65
CA ASN A 142 -1.93 4.48 0.24
C ASN A 142 -3.41 4.64 -0.12
N SER A 143 -4.34 4.23 0.75
CA SER A 143 -5.78 4.42 0.52
C SER A 143 -6.16 5.90 0.45
N VAL A 144 -5.64 6.72 1.34
CA VAL A 144 -5.86 8.18 1.32
C VAL A 144 -5.26 8.80 0.05
N THR A 145 -4.03 8.41 -0.30
CA THR A 145 -3.36 8.92 -1.51
C THR A 145 -4.14 8.58 -2.78
N LEU A 146 -4.65 7.35 -2.88
CA LEU A 146 -5.51 6.91 -3.98
C LEU A 146 -6.83 7.70 -4.02
N ALA A 147 -7.50 7.85 -2.86
CA ALA A 147 -8.76 8.60 -2.78
C ALA A 147 -8.58 10.07 -3.22
N LEU A 148 -7.50 10.71 -2.81
CA LEU A 148 -7.16 12.07 -3.24
C LEU A 148 -6.89 12.14 -4.75
N ALA A 149 -6.17 11.15 -5.32
CA ALA A 149 -5.92 11.08 -6.76
C ALA A 149 -7.23 10.95 -7.54
N TYR A 150 -8.13 10.05 -7.14
CA TYR A 150 -9.44 9.90 -7.78
C TYR A 150 -10.28 11.18 -7.69
N HIS A 151 -10.29 11.83 -6.53
CA HIS A 151 -11.01 13.09 -6.36
C HIS A 151 -10.49 14.20 -7.29
N HIS A 152 -9.19 14.25 -7.53
CA HIS A 152 -8.60 15.21 -8.46
C HIS A 152 -8.84 14.85 -9.94
N CYS A 153 -8.78 13.56 -10.29
CA CYS A 153 -9.07 13.10 -11.66
C CYS A 153 -10.55 13.25 -12.04
N ALA A 154 -11.48 13.18 -11.09
CA ALA A 154 -12.91 13.33 -11.36
C ALA A 154 -13.33 14.78 -11.70
N ARG A 155 -12.52 15.79 -11.37
CA ARG A 155 -12.84 17.21 -11.61
C ARG A 155 -12.62 17.72 -13.04
N PRO A 156 -11.67 17.22 -13.86
CA PRO A 156 -11.40 17.79 -15.18
C PRO A 156 -12.40 17.44 -16.29
N VAL A 157 -13.20 16.39 -16.13
CA VAL A 157 -14.13 15.94 -17.19
C VAL A 157 -15.24 16.94 -17.44
N SER A 158 -15.60 17.78 -16.45
CA SER A 158 -16.66 18.78 -16.60
C SER A 158 -16.23 20.04 -17.35
N TYR A 159 -14.93 20.35 -17.42
CA TYR A 159 -14.45 21.60 -18.06
C TYR A 159 -13.97 21.43 -19.50
N THR A 160 -13.59 20.24 -19.93
CA THR A 160 -13.12 20.01 -21.31
C THR A 160 -14.26 19.94 -22.31
N HIS A 161 -15.45 19.48 -21.92
CA HIS A 161 -16.63 19.49 -22.80
C HIS A 161 -17.24 20.89 -23.04
N LEU A 162 -17.06 21.81 -22.10
CA LEU A 162 -17.55 23.19 -22.26
C LEU A 162 -16.66 24.05 -23.17
N ARG A 163 -15.36 23.73 -23.28
CA ARG A 163 -14.45 24.48 -24.17
C ARG A 163 -14.49 24.03 -25.63
N ALA A 164 -15.03 22.86 -25.94
CA ALA A 164 -15.15 22.37 -27.32
C ALA A 164 -16.32 22.98 -28.11
N HIS A 165 -17.20 23.77 -27.46
CA HIS A 165 -18.33 24.41 -28.08
C HIS A 165 -18.18 25.93 -28.27
N GLU A 166 -17.01 26.51 -27.97
CA GLU A 166 -16.74 27.96 -28.10
C GLU A 166 -15.76 28.32 -29.23
N THR A 167 -15.63 27.46 -30.26
CA THR A 167 -14.89 27.82 -31.51
C THR A 167 -15.74 27.60 -32.71
#